data_2dcdef15eb21e3d05e8e5bb2d692b8c9
#
_entry.id   2dcdef15eb21e3d05e8e5bb2d692b8c9
#
_cell.length_a   1.000
_cell.length_b   1.000
_cell.length_c   1.000
_cell.angle_alpha   90.00
_cell.angle_beta   90.00
_cell.angle_gamma   90.00
#
_symmetry.space_group_name_H-M   'P 1'
#
loop_
_entity.id
_entity.type
_entity.pdbx_description
1 polymer ?
#
loop_
_entity_poly.entity_id
_entity_poly.type
_entity_poly.pdbx_seq_one_letter_code
_entity_poly.pdbx_strand_id
1 'polypeptide(L)'
;MAEQSFKSHARWLPGFHFFAVPVLLVNVINEMRHLYFDQTRHGLWMVIVAAALLTVAFLSRIQALTVQDRLIRLEMRLRLRGILPPDLHPNIDALTARQLVSLRFASDAEMAELVRDVAAGKLASSRDIKSQIKSWQSDRLRA
;
A
#
# COMPACT_ATOMS: atom_id res chain seq x y z
N MET A 1 -17.67 12.88 -1.59
CA MET A 1 -16.47 12.12 -1.17
C MET A 1 -15.32 13.10 -1.13
N ALA A 2 -14.51 13.12 -0.06
CA ALA A 2 -13.36 14.02 0.02
C ALA A 2 -12.36 13.70 -1.10
N GLU A 3 -11.85 14.73 -1.78
CA GLU A 3 -10.81 14.57 -2.78
C GLU A 3 -9.54 14.05 -2.14
N GLN A 4 -8.95 13.02 -2.74
CA GLN A 4 -7.68 12.46 -2.30
C GLN A 4 -6.57 13.46 -2.61
N SER A 5 -5.79 13.83 -1.61
CA SER A 5 -4.66 14.76 -1.73
C SER A 5 -3.42 14.17 -1.08
N PHE A 6 -2.27 14.84 -1.23
CA PHE A 6 -1.03 14.43 -0.55
C PHE A 6 -1.20 14.20 0.97
N LYS A 7 -2.06 14.97 1.63
CA LYS A 7 -2.31 14.86 3.08
C LYS A 7 -3.31 13.74 3.45
N SER A 8 -4.18 13.31 2.52
CA SER A 8 -5.30 12.37 2.77
C SER A 8 -5.24 11.11 1.89
N HIS A 9 -4.04 10.67 1.49
CA HIS A 9 -3.87 9.52 0.60
C HIS A 9 -3.89 8.15 1.29
N ALA A 10 -3.89 8.10 2.64
CA ALA A 10 -4.00 6.85 3.39
C ALA A 10 -5.46 6.35 3.41
N ARG A 11 -5.68 5.10 3.00
CA ARG A 11 -7.01 4.47 3.03
C ARG A 11 -7.11 3.52 4.22
N TRP A 12 -8.12 3.77 5.05
CA TRP A 12 -8.52 2.89 6.13
C TRP A 12 -9.64 1.97 5.64
N LEU A 13 -9.53 0.68 5.92
CA LEU A 13 -10.60 -0.31 5.73
C LEU A 13 -11.31 -0.49 7.06
N PRO A 14 -12.52 0.10 7.27
CA PRO A 14 -13.18 0.08 8.58
C PRO A 14 -13.39 -1.33 9.12
N GLY A 15 -13.84 -2.26 8.27
CA GLY A 15 -14.06 -3.66 8.66
C GLY A 15 -12.79 -4.37 9.13
N PHE A 16 -11.64 -4.06 8.51
CA PHE A 16 -10.37 -4.66 8.91
C PHE A 16 -9.79 -3.99 10.17
N HIS A 17 -9.60 -2.64 10.13
CA HIS A 17 -8.87 -1.94 11.19
C HIS A 17 -9.67 -1.72 12.46
N PHE A 18 -10.99 -1.52 12.34
CA PHE A 18 -11.84 -1.14 13.50
C PHE A 18 -12.76 -2.28 13.97
N PHE A 19 -12.83 -3.40 13.23
CA PHE A 19 -13.61 -4.56 13.64
C PHE A 19 -12.75 -5.83 13.73
N ALA A 20 -12.24 -6.34 12.61
CA ALA A 20 -11.60 -7.66 12.59
C ALA A 20 -10.34 -7.70 13.47
N VAL A 21 -9.41 -6.75 13.30
CA VAL A 21 -8.15 -6.73 14.09
C VAL A 21 -8.41 -6.54 15.59
N PRO A 22 -9.21 -5.56 16.06
CA PRO A 22 -9.51 -5.43 17.48
C PRO A 22 -10.20 -6.65 18.08
N VAL A 23 -11.17 -7.25 17.39
CA VAL A 23 -11.88 -8.44 17.87
C VAL A 23 -10.92 -9.63 18.00
N LEU A 24 -10.10 -9.88 16.99
CA LEU A 24 -9.13 -10.98 17.01
C LEU A 24 -8.05 -10.75 18.08
N LEU A 25 -7.61 -9.51 18.28
CA LEU A 25 -6.64 -9.19 19.33
C LEU A 25 -7.23 -9.43 20.73
N VAL A 26 -8.46 -8.96 20.96
CA VAL A 26 -9.19 -9.22 22.22
C VAL A 26 -9.38 -10.72 22.45
N ASN A 27 -9.69 -11.48 21.37
CA ASN A 27 -9.80 -12.93 21.45
C ASN A 27 -8.49 -13.59 21.90
N VAL A 28 -7.35 -13.21 21.32
CA VAL A 28 -6.02 -13.72 21.74
C VAL A 28 -5.77 -13.42 23.22
N ILE A 29 -6.03 -12.20 23.66
CA ILE A 29 -5.84 -11.79 25.07
C ILE A 29 -6.74 -12.60 25.99
N ASN A 30 -8.00 -12.82 25.61
CA ASN A 30 -8.97 -13.59 26.38
C ASN A 30 -8.55 -15.06 26.52
N GLU A 31 -8.13 -15.71 25.42
CA GLU A 31 -7.66 -17.09 25.45
C GLU A 31 -6.36 -17.24 26.26
N MET A 32 -5.44 -16.29 26.18
CA MET A 32 -4.24 -16.28 27.03
C MET A 32 -4.61 -16.16 28.53
N ARG A 33 -5.60 -15.33 28.85
CA ARG A 33 -6.11 -15.19 30.22
C ARG A 33 -6.73 -16.50 30.71
N HIS A 34 -7.57 -17.16 29.91
CA HIS A 34 -8.15 -18.45 30.25
C HIS A 34 -7.07 -19.52 30.46
N LEU A 35 -6.08 -19.60 29.57
CA LEU A 35 -4.95 -20.53 29.74
C LEU A 35 -4.18 -20.27 31.03
N TYR A 36 -3.99 -19.01 31.41
CA TYR A 36 -3.28 -18.65 32.64
C TYR A 36 -3.98 -19.17 33.91
N PHE A 37 -5.32 -19.12 33.94
CA PHE A 37 -6.11 -19.60 35.11
C PHE A 37 -6.38 -21.09 35.08
N ASP A 38 -6.71 -21.66 33.93
CA ASP A 38 -7.18 -23.05 33.83
C ASP A 38 -6.07 -24.05 33.49
N GLN A 39 -4.96 -23.60 32.92
CA GLN A 39 -3.75 -24.39 32.57
C GLN A 39 -4.03 -25.72 31.86
N THR A 40 -5.01 -25.75 30.94
CA THR A 40 -5.43 -26.97 30.25
C THR A 40 -4.76 -27.09 28.87
N ARG A 41 -4.60 -28.34 28.38
CA ARG A 41 -4.15 -28.58 27.00
C ARG A 41 -5.11 -27.96 25.96
N HIS A 42 -6.41 -27.96 26.27
CA HIS A 42 -7.42 -27.29 25.43
C HIS A 42 -7.20 -25.79 25.40
N GLY A 43 -6.95 -25.14 26.53
CA GLY A 43 -6.65 -23.71 26.60
C GLY A 43 -5.43 -23.36 25.76
N LEU A 44 -4.34 -24.16 25.83
CA LEU A 44 -3.16 -23.96 24.97
C LEU A 44 -3.53 -24.05 23.46
N TRP A 45 -4.35 -25.03 23.09
CA TRP A 45 -4.83 -25.16 21.71
C TRP A 45 -5.64 -23.95 21.25
N MET A 46 -6.52 -23.41 22.09
CA MET A 46 -7.34 -22.24 21.78
C MET A 46 -6.49 -20.98 21.60
N VAL A 47 -5.43 -20.79 22.38
CA VAL A 47 -4.47 -19.70 22.18
C VAL A 47 -3.77 -19.81 20.81
N ILE A 48 -3.35 -21.04 20.42
CA ILE A 48 -2.74 -21.28 19.11
C ILE A 48 -3.70 -20.94 17.98
N VAL A 49 -4.96 -21.37 18.08
CA VAL A 49 -6.00 -21.08 17.08
C VAL A 49 -6.27 -19.58 16.98
N ALA A 50 -6.40 -18.89 18.11
CA ALA A 50 -6.61 -17.45 18.15
C ALA A 50 -5.45 -16.67 17.49
N ALA A 51 -4.21 -17.06 17.80
CA ALA A 51 -3.01 -16.49 17.20
C ALA A 51 -2.94 -16.77 15.69
N ALA A 52 -3.31 -17.98 15.26
CA ALA A 52 -3.35 -18.35 13.84
C ALA A 52 -4.38 -17.50 13.06
N LEU A 53 -5.57 -17.29 13.61
CA LEU A 53 -6.61 -16.45 13.00
C LEU A 53 -6.14 -14.99 12.83
N LEU A 54 -5.53 -14.44 13.86
CA LEU A 54 -4.95 -13.09 13.80
C LEU A 54 -3.85 -13.02 12.73
N THR A 55 -2.98 -14.03 12.67
CA THR A 55 -1.92 -14.13 11.66
C THR A 55 -2.51 -14.19 10.24
N VAL A 56 -3.54 -15.02 10.01
CA VAL A 56 -4.21 -15.10 8.70
C VAL A 56 -4.82 -13.76 8.30
N ALA A 57 -5.43 -13.03 9.23
CA ALA A 57 -5.97 -11.69 8.95
C ALA A 57 -4.87 -10.72 8.47
N PHE A 58 -3.71 -10.69 9.10
CA PHE A 58 -2.59 -9.85 8.65
C PHE A 58 -1.99 -10.34 7.33
N LEU A 59 -1.77 -11.65 7.17
CA LEU A 59 -1.20 -12.18 5.93
C LEU A 59 -2.10 -11.92 4.73
N SER A 60 -3.42 -12.05 4.86
CA SER A 60 -4.37 -11.75 3.78
C SER A 60 -4.26 -10.27 3.35
N ARG A 61 -4.11 -9.36 4.31
CA ARG A 61 -3.91 -7.94 4.02
C ARG A 61 -2.59 -7.66 3.33
N ILE A 62 -1.50 -8.25 3.80
CA ILE A 62 -0.16 -8.10 3.21
C ILE A 62 -0.16 -8.62 1.77
N GLN A 63 -0.77 -9.77 1.51
CA GLN A 63 -0.86 -10.35 0.17
C GLN A 63 -1.66 -9.45 -0.78
N ALA A 64 -2.81 -8.93 -0.35
CA ALA A 64 -3.62 -8.01 -1.14
C ALA A 64 -2.82 -6.75 -1.53
N LEU A 65 -2.10 -6.14 -0.56
CA LEU A 65 -1.25 -4.97 -0.82
C LEU A 65 -0.08 -5.30 -1.75
N THR A 66 0.52 -6.48 -1.62
CA THR A 66 1.64 -6.91 -2.48
C THR A 66 1.20 -7.07 -3.94
N VAL A 67 0.04 -7.69 -4.17
CA VAL A 67 -0.54 -7.83 -5.52
C VAL A 67 -0.92 -6.48 -6.08
N GLN A 68 -1.54 -5.62 -5.27
CA GLN A 68 -1.87 -4.25 -5.66
C GLN A 68 -0.63 -3.45 -6.11
N ASP A 69 0.47 -3.53 -5.37
CA ASP A 69 1.70 -2.83 -5.73
C ASP A 69 2.32 -3.36 -7.03
N ARG A 70 2.18 -4.66 -7.33
CA ARG A 70 2.59 -5.23 -8.60
C ARG A 70 1.74 -4.70 -9.76
N LEU A 71 0.43 -4.66 -9.59
CA LEU A 71 -0.50 -4.14 -10.59
C LEU A 71 -0.24 -2.67 -10.89
N ILE A 72 -0.13 -1.83 -9.86
CA ILE A 72 0.19 -0.41 -10.01
C ILE A 72 1.48 -0.19 -10.81
N ARG A 73 2.52 -0.99 -10.55
CA ARG A 73 3.79 -0.90 -11.30
C ARG A 73 3.63 -1.27 -12.76
N LEU A 74 2.85 -2.30 -13.06
CA LEU A 74 2.56 -2.70 -14.45
C LEU A 74 1.76 -1.61 -15.17
N GLU A 75 0.68 -1.14 -14.57
CA GLU A 75 -0.15 -0.05 -15.09
C GLU A 75 0.68 1.22 -15.36
N MET A 76 1.52 1.61 -14.40
CA MET A 76 2.36 2.79 -14.56
C MET A 76 3.39 2.63 -15.67
N ARG A 77 4.01 1.47 -15.84
CA ARG A 77 4.93 1.23 -16.96
C ARG A 77 4.23 1.30 -18.32
N LEU A 78 3.03 0.72 -18.43
CA LEU A 78 2.22 0.81 -19.65
C LEU A 78 1.80 2.26 -19.95
N ARG A 79 1.31 2.98 -18.93
CA ARG A 79 0.94 4.39 -19.04
C ARG A 79 2.13 5.24 -19.49
N LEU A 80 3.28 5.10 -18.84
CA LEU A 80 4.50 5.87 -19.18
C LEU A 80 4.97 5.59 -20.62
N ARG A 81 4.91 4.34 -21.09
CA ARG A 81 5.23 4.02 -22.48
C ARG A 81 4.28 4.65 -23.49
N GLY A 82 3.00 4.87 -23.11
CA GLY A 82 2.02 5.50 -23.98
C GLY A 82 2.10 7.01 -24.03
N ILE A 83 2.55 7.67 -22.94
CA ILE A 83 2.50 9.16 -22.84
C ILE A 83 3.87 9.84 -22.92
N LEU A 84 4.96 9.13 -22.60
CA LEU A 84 6.30 9.71 -22.65
C LEU A 84 6.86 9.73 -24.07
N PRO A 85 7.62 10.77 -24.43
CA PRO A 85 8.36 10.78 -25.69
C PRO A 85 9.44 9.67 -25.70
N PRO A 86 9.81 9.15 -26.91
CA PRO A 86 10.72 8.02 -27.05
C PRO A 86 12.09 8.17 -26.38
N ASP A 87 12.59 9.38 -26.25
CA ASP A 87 13.86 9.73 -25.58
C ASP A 87 13.84 9.42 -24.07
N LEU A 88 12.67 9.39 -23.44
CA LEU A 88 12.50 9.08 -22.03
C LEU A 88 12.17 7.60 -21.75
N HIS A 89 11.92 6.78 -22.77
CA HIS A 89 11.59 5.35 -22.58
C HIS A 89 12.66 4.56 -21.82
N PRO A 90 13.98 4.77 -22.04
CA PRO A 90 15.01 4.08 -21.24
C PRO A 90 14.91 4.36 -19.74
N ASN A 91 14.43 5.55 -19.37
CA ASN A 91 14.27 5.93 -17.96
C ASN A 91 13.15 5.15 -17.25
N ILE A 92 12.14 4.65 -17.98
CA ILE A 92 11.02 3.87 -17.42
C ILE A 92 11.51 2.62 -16.70
N ASP A 93 12.48 1.93 -17.28
CA ASP A 93 13.00 0.67 -16.73
C ASP A 93 13.93 0.93 -15.52
N ALA A 94 14.53 2.11 -15.44
CA ALA A 94 15.36 2.55 -14.32
C ALA A 94 14.54 3.00 -13.09
N LEU A 95 13.24 3.32 -13.26
CA LEU A 95 12.38 3.76 -12.15
C LEU A 95 12.18 2.64 -11.12
N THR A 96 12.42 2.97 -9.86
CA THR A 96 12.15 2.05 -8.74
C THR A 96 10.65 1.85 -8.53
N ALA A 97 10.29 0.76 -7.84
CA ALA A 97 8.90 0.47 -7.49
C ALA A 97 8.22 1.62 -6.71
N ARG A 98 8.95 2.26 -5.79
CA ARG A 98 8.44 3.38 -4.98
C ARG A 98 8.21 4.65 -5.82
N GLN A 99 9.07 4.91 -6.80
CA GLN A 99 8.93 6.03 -7.73
C GLN A 99 7.70 5.84 -8.63
N LEU A 100 7.54 4.63 -9.24
CA LEU A 100 6.35 4.30 -10.04
C LEU A 100 5.05 4.47 -9.25
N VAL A 101 5.00 3.94 -8.03
CA VAL A 101 3.83 4.07 -7.14
C VAL A 101 3.55 5.54 -6.79
N SER A 102 4.58 6.39 -6.72
CA SER A 102 4.40 7.82 -6.42
C SER A 102 3.93 8.61 -7.64
N LEU A 103 4.48 8.33 -8.81
CA LEU A 103 4.14 8.99 -10.08
C LEU A 103 2.69 8.74 -10.53
N ARG A 104 2.03 7.67 -10.06
CA ARG A 104 0.64 7.38 -10.44
C ARG A 104 -0.35 8.51 -10.12
N PHE A 105 -0.02 9.36 -9.14
CA PHE A 105 -0.88 10.49 -8.75
C PHE A 105 -0.70 11.73 -9.62
N ALA A 106 0.31 11.74 -10.50
CA ALA A 106 0.56 12.85 -11.40
C ALA A 106 -0.33 12.77 -12.65
N SER A 107 -0.69 13.93 -13.19
CA SER A 107 -1.37 14.05 -14.48
C SER A 107 -0.44 13.73 -15.65
N ASP A 108 -1.01 13.36 -16.80
CA ASP A 108 -0.20 13.05 -18.00
C ASP A 108 0.59 14.27 -18.49
N ALA A 109 0.04 15.48 -18.28
CA ALA A 109 0.67 16.72 -18.72
C ALA A 109 2.01 17.03 -17.99
N GLU A 110 2.13 16.64 -16.71
CA GLU A 110 3.33 16.91 -15.92
C GLU A 110 4.28 15.70 -15.83
N MET A 111 3.85 14.54 -16.38
CA MET A 111 4.57 13.28 -16.21
C MET A 111 5.97 13.31 -16.81
N ALA A 112 6.15 13.89 -18.00
CA ALA A 112 7.44 13.96 -18.67
C ALA A 112 8.47 14.78 -17.87
N GLU A 113 8.04 15.88 -17.26
CA GLU A 113 8.90 16.72 -16.42
C GLU A 113 9.32 15.98 -15.15
N LEU A 114 8.34 15.36 -14.45
CA LEU A 114 8.60 14.59 -13.23
C LEU A 114 9.55 13.41 -13.47
N VAL A 115 9.38 12.69 -14.59
CA VAL A 115 10.27 11.55 -14.92
C VAL A 115 11.69 12.05 -15.22
N ARG A 116 11.88 13.19 -15.90
CA ARG A 116 13.22 13.79 -16.10
C ARG A 116 13.87 14.17 -14.78
N ASP A 117 13.13 14.78 -13.86
CA ASP A 117 13.66 15.20 -12.57
C ASP A 117 14.01 13.99 -11.66
N VAL A 118 13.23 12.91 -11.73
CA VAL A 118 13.55 11.64 -11.05
C VAL A 118 14.81 11.02 -11.66
N ALA A 119 14.92 10.98 -13.01
CA ALA A 119 16.09 10.43 -13.71
C ALA A 119 17.36 11.24 -13.44
N ALA A 120 17.23 12.57 -13.30
CA ALA A 120 18.32 13.48 -12.93
C ALA A 120 18.70 13.41 -11.43
N GLY A 121 18.01 12.58 -10.62
CA GLY A 121 18.28 12.45 -9.20
C GLY A 121 17.78 13.61 -8.32
N LYS A 122 17.05 14.57 -8.88
CA LYS A 122 16.50 15.71 -8.11
C LYS A 122 15.37 15.30 -7.18
N LEU A 123 14.60 14.27 -7.55
CA LEU A 123 13.48 13.71 -6.79
C LEU A 123 13.80 12.27 -6.37
N ALA A 124 14.55 12.14 -5.28
CA ALA A 124 15.05 10.84 -4.84
C ALA A 124 13.99 10.02 -4.06
N SER A 125 13.15 10.68 -3.25
CA SER A 125 12.18 10.01 -2.38
C SER A 125 10.75 10.07 -2.92
N SER A 126 9.91 9.12 -2.48
CA SER A 126 8.46 9.15 -2.74
C SER A 126 7.78 10.43 -2.24
N ARG A 127 8.32 11.03 -1.20
CA ARG A 127 7.79 12.28 -0.63
C ARG A 127 8.10 13.46 -1.55
N ASP A 128 9.33 13.52 -2.08
CA ASP A 128 9.75 14.60 -2.99
C ASP A 128 8.92 14.57 -4.27
N ILE A 129 8.74 13.38 -4.88
CA ILE A 129 7.91 13.20 -6.07
C ILE A 129 6.48 13.69 -5.78
N LYS A 130 5.85 13.22 -4.70
CA LYS A 130 4.47 13.58 -4.36
C LYS A 130 4.30 15.06 -4.06
N SER A 131 5.31 15.73 -3.50
CA SER A 131 5.26 17.16 -3.18
C SER A 131 5.32 18.05 -4.44
N GLN A 132 5.86 17.54 -5.54
CA GLN A 132 5.98 18.27 -6.82
C GLN A 132 4.75 18.10 -7.72
N ILE A 133 3.87 17.15 -7.43
CA ILE A 133 2.64 16.95 -8.21
C ILE A 133 1.71 18.13 -8.03
N LYS A 134 1.43 18.83 -9.12
CA LYS A 134 0.56 20.03 -9.18
C LYS A 134 -0.90 19.64 -9.43
N SER A 135 -1.12 18.66 -10.33
CA SER A 135 -2.43 18.17 -10.71
C SER A 135 -2.63 16.74 -10.21
N TRP A 136 -3.15 16.61 -8.98
CA TRP A 136 -3.30 15.34 -8.31
C TRP A 136 -4.44 14.50 -8.89
N GLN A 137 -4.10 13.30 -9.37
CA GLN A 137 -5.09 12.29 -9.80
C GLN A 137 -5.36 11.31 -8.65
N SER A 138 -6.63 11.24 -8.23
CA SER A 138 -7.03 10.33 -7.16
C SER A 138 -7.14 8.89 -7.67
N ASP A 139 -6.46 7.96 -6.99
CA ASP A 139 -6.61 6.52 -7.23
C ASP A 139 -7.75 5.96 -6.38
N ARG A 140 -8.90 5.71 -7.01
CA ARG A 140 -10.13 5.21 -6.35
C ARG A 140 -10.23 3.68 -6.30
N LEU A 141 -9.39 2.97 -7.05
CA LEU A 141 -9.44 1.50 -7.17
C LEU A 141 -8.53 0.79 -6.15
N ARG A 142 -7.86 1.54 -5.32
CA ARG A 142 -6.98 0.97 -4.29
C ARG A 142 -7.76 0.19 -3.22
N ALA A 143 -7.31 -1.03 -2.89
CA ALA A 143 -7.82 -1.87 -1.79
C ALA A 143 -7.50 -1.31 -0.40
#